data_0be5bd3c92135302ca83dcf93f28dc33
#
_entry.id   0be5bd3c92135302ca83dcf93f28dc33
#
_cell.length_a   1.000
_cell.length_b   1.000
_cell.length_c   1.000
_cell.angle_alpha   90.00
_cell.angle_beta   90.00
_cell.angle_gamma   90.00
#
_symmetry.space_group_name_H-M   'P 1'
#
loop_
_entity.id
_entity.type
_entity.pdbx_description
1 polymer ?
#
loop_
_entity_poly.entity_id
_entity_poly.type
_entity_poly.pdbx_seq_one_letter_code
_entity_poly.pdbx_strand_id
1 'polypeptide(L)'
;MKEKENSTKSILLIIALIIIIILLGIIIYMLVNNKKANNDINSQCKTTTTTTTQKVSDEDEKVKKTIEKFLEVDCALHTDYILDYLNLGFDESKQIYDEATEMVITNVKYDDFKNAMLNYVTEEYFKKETDGYIVKDKSGYVRKSQGGGECYISKINNITKTGNLSYDVNITETSDVDDSINNNTTQKFTFKEYNNKLIVDTYSGRK
;
A
#
# COMPACT_ATOMS: atom_id res chain seq x y z
N MET A 1 -56.92 -14.64 13.78
CA MET A 1 -55.88 -14.32 12.74
C MET A 1 -54.55 -13.87 13.30
N LYS A 2 -54.38 -13.41 14.54
CA LYS A 2 -53.10 -12.93 15.12
C LYS A 2 -52.08 -14.03 15.49
N GLU A 3 -52.51 -15.25 15.80
CA GLU A 3 -51.60 -16.36 16.19
C GLU A 3 -50.75 -16.89 15.04
N LYS A 4 -51.30 -16.91 13.82
CA LYS A 4 -50.55 -17.41 12.62
C LYS A 4 -49.41 -16.48 12.19
N GLU A 5 -49.55 -15.17 12.41
CA GLU A 5 -48.54 -14.16 12.06
C GLU A 5 -47.32 -14.21 13.00
N ASN A 6 -47.51 -14.48 14.27
CA ASN A 6 -46.41 -14.62 15.23
C ASN A 6 -45.59 -15.89 14.99
N SER A 7 -46.20 -16.99 14.58
CA SER A 7 -45.51 -18.24 14.24
C SER A 7 -44.60 -18.08 13.02
N THR A 8 -45.05 -17.37 12.00
CA THR A 8 -44.25 -17.12 10.78
C THR A 8 -43.05 -16.22 11.06
N LYS A 9 -43.21 -15.19 11.90
CA LYS A 9 -42.07 -14.30 12.31
C LYS A 9 -41.04 -15.07 13.13
N SER A 10 -41.47 -15.97 14.03
CA SER A 10 -40.54 -16.82 14.81
C SER A 10 -39.75 -17.78 13.92
N ILE A 11 -40.39 -18.39 12.92
CA ILE A 11 -39.73 -19.29 11.98
C ILE A 11 -38.69 -18.54 11.13
N LEU A 12 -39.00 -17.33 10.61
CA LEU A 12 -38.08 -16.50 9.87
C LEU A 12 -36.86 -16.09 10.72
N LEU A 13 -37.05 -15.80 11.98
CA LEU A 13 -35.98 -15.44 12.91
C LEU A 13 -35.03 -16.61 13.18
N ILE A 14 -35.57 -17.83 13.32
CA ILE A 14 -34.76 -19.05 13.46
C ILE A 14 -33.95 -19.34 12.21
N ILE A 15 -34.56 -19.20 11.02
CA ILE A 15 -33.85 -19.38 9.74
C ILE A 15 -32.69 -18.36 9.59
N ALA A 16 -32.94 -17.09 9.93
CA ALA A 16 -31.90 -16.06 9.90
C ALA A 16 -30.75 -16.38 10.86
N LEU A 17 -31.04 -16.88 12.05
CA LEU A 17 -30.02 -17.28 13.03
C LEU A 17 -29.14 -18.44 12.51
N ILE A 18 -29.76 -19.44 11.88
CA ILE A 18 -29.04 -20.59 11.28
C ILE A 18 -28.11 -20.11 10.18
N ILE A 19 -28.54 -19.19 9.30
CA ILE A 19 -27.72 -18.63 8.25
C ILE A 19 -26.51 -17.90 8.83
N ILE A 20 -26.68 -17.12 9.87
CA ILE A 20 -25.57 -16.41 10.55
C ILE A 20 -24.55 -17.40 11.11
N ILE A 21 -25.01 -18.48 11.75
CA ILE A 21 -24.12 -19.51 12.30
C ILE A 21 -23.31 -20.19 11.19
N ILE A 22 -23.94 -20.50 10.05
CA ILE A 22 -23.26 -21.11 8.89
C ILE A 22 -22.20 -20.15 8.33
N LEU A 23 -22.52 -18.87 8.17
CA LEU A 23 -21.57 -17.87 7.67
C LEU A 23 -20.38 -17.68 8.61
N LEU A 24 -20.61 -17.65 9.92
CA LEU A 24 -19.53 -17.61 10.90
C LEU A 24 -18.65 -18.86 10.85
N GLY A 25 -19.23 -20.03 10.66
CA GLY A 25 -18.50 -21.29 10.47
C GLY A 25 -17.58 -21.26 9.22
N ILE A 26 -18.07 -20.72 8.11
CA ILE A 26 -17.29 -20.56 6.88
C ILE A 26 -16.11 -19.60 7.08
N ILE A 27 -16.33 -18.47 7.76
CA ILE A 27 -15.27 -17.50 8.07
C ILE A 27 -14.19 -18.14 8.95
N ILE A 28 -14.57 -18.85 10.00
CA ILE A 28 -13.64 -19.55 10.89
C ILE A 28 -12.86 -20.63 10.09
N TYR A 29 -13.54 -21.40 9.26
CA TYR A 29 -12.91 -22.42 8.40
C TYR A 29 -11.86 -21.79 7.45
N MET A 30 -12.17 -20.67 6.81
CA MET A 30 -11.24 -19.96 5.95
C MET A 30 -10.03 -19.41 6.74
N LEU A 31 -10.23 -18.87 7.93
CA LEU A 31 -9.15 -18.38 8.78
C LEU A 31 -8.22 -19.51 9.28
N VAL A 32 -8.77 -20.70 9.57
CA VAL A 32 -7.97 -21.85 10.01
C VAL A 32 -7.21 -22.47 8.83
N ASN A 33 -7.82 -22.57 7.65
CA ASN A 33 -7.14 -23.12 6.46
C ASN A 33 -6.06 -22.19 5.92
N ASN A 34 -6.23 -20.86 5.98
CA ASN A 34 -5.16 -19.92 5.64
C ASN A 34 -3.95 -20.03 6.60
N LYS A 35 -4.16 -20.42 7.87
CA LYS A 35 -3.04 -20.71 8.77
C LYS A 35 -2.35 -22.03 8.45
N LYS A 36 -3.07 -23.04 7.92
CA LYS A 36 -2.46 -24.33 7.53
C LYS A 36 -1.66 -24.24 6.23
N ALA A 37 -2.12 -23.47 5.24
CA ALA A 37 -1.41 -23.28 3.98
C ALA A 37 -0.02 -22.65 4.15
N ASN A 38 0.20 -21.85 5.20
CA ASN A 38 1.51 -21.27 5.51
C ASN A 38 2.46 -22.22 6.25
N ASN A 39 2.00 -23.40 6.76
CA ASN A 39 2.84 -24.32 7.49
C ASN A 39 3.34 -25.53 6.66
N ASP A 40 2.73 -25.81 5.51
CA ASP A 40 3.07 -27.03 4.71
C ASP A 40 4.15 -26.81 3.63
N ILE A 41 4.70 -25.61 3.47
CA ILE A 41 5.80 -25.33 2.52
C ILE A 41 7.19 -25.64 3.13
N ASN A 42 7.27 -26.06 4.38
CA ASN A 42 8.55 -26.21 5.09
C ASN A 42 9.01 -27.68 5.31
N SER A 43 8.53 -28.64 4.51
CA SER A 43 8.94 -30.05 4.65
C SER A 43 9.28 -30.70 3.34
N GLN A 44 10.37 -30.29 2.68
CA GLN A 44 11.23 -31.16 1.87
C GLN A 44 12.34 -30.36 1.20
N CYS A 45 13.46 -30.20 1.89
CA CYS A 45 14.79 -30.34 1.31
C CYS A 45 15.83 -30.36 2.44
N LYS A 46 16.27 -31.58 2.82
CA LYS A 46 17.48 -31.75 3.62
C LYS A 46 18.68 -31.59 2.69
N THR A 47 19.25 -30.40 2.70
CA THR A 47 20.66 -30.20 2.35
C THR A 47 21.26 -29.39 3.48
N THR A 48 22.25 -29.98 4.16
CA THR A 48 22.95 -29.42 5.30
C THR A 48 23.73 -28.19 4.85
N THR A 49 23.13 -27.03 4.99
CA THR A 49 23.83 -25.76 4.96
C THR A 49 23.50 -25.10 6.29
N THR A 50 24.50 -24.82 7.08
CA THR A 50 24.41 -24.14 8.38
C THR A 50 23.86 -22.73 8.12
N THR A 51 22.55 -22.61 8.02
CA THR A 51 21.86 -21.32 7.96
C THR A 51 21.61 -20.93 9.40
N THR A 52 22.41 -20.00 9.89
CA THR A 52 22.11 -19.27 11.12
C THR A 52 20.75 -18.60 10.92
N THR A 53 19.71 -19.16 11.49
CA THR A 53 18.39 -18.56 11.52
C THR A 53 18.48 -17.33 12.40
N GLN A 54 18.83 -16.19 11.81
CA GLN A 54 18.77 -14.90 12.48
C GLN A 54 17.29 -14.65 12.81
N LYS A 55 16.98 -14.59 14.10
CA LYS A 55 15.68 -14.16 14.60
C LYS A 55 15.46 -12.76 14.05
N VAL A 56 14.53 -12.60 13.10
CA VAL A 56 14.15 -11.29 12.55
C VAL A 56 13.80 -10.40 13.74
N SER A 57 14.48 -9.28 13.89
CA SER A 57 14.21 -8.37 14.99
C SER A 57 12.90 -7.63 14.72
N ASP A 58 12.21 -7.19 15.77
CA ASP A 58 11.00 -6.38 15.63
C ASP A 58 11.29 -5.09 14.81
N GLU A 59 12.54 -4.61 14.85
CA GLU A 59 13.02 -3.48 14.05
C GLU A 59 13.04 -3.81 12.55
N ASP A 60 13.56 -4.98 12.17
CA ASP A 60 13.63 -5.40 10.76
C ASP A 60 12.25 -5.56 10.15
N GLU A 61 11.31 -6.12 10.91
CA GLU A 61 9.91 -6.26 10.48
C GLU A 61 9.21 -4.90 10.31
N LYS A 62 9.48 -3.95 11.22
CA LYS A 62 8.99 -2.57 11.13
C LYS A 62 9.54 -1.87 9.90
N VAL A 63 10.84 -2.00 9.64
CA VAL A 63 11.50 -1.43 8.45
C VAL A 63 10.90 -2.01 7.18
N LYS A 64 10.77 -3.34 7.10
CA LYS A 64 10.20 -4.03 5.94
C LYS A 64 8.78 -3.52 5.61
N LYS A 65 7.89 -3.46 6.60
CA LYS A 65 6.53 -2.95 6.42
C LYS A 65 6.50 -1.49 5.96
N THR A 66 7.44 -0.67 6.47
CA THR A 66 7.56 0.72 6.06
C THR A 66 7.96 0.82 4.59
N ILE A 67 8.92 0.00 4.14
CA ILE A 67 9.37 -0.05 2.74
C ILE A 67 8.23 -0.53 1.83
N GLU A 68 7.57 -1.64 2.18
CA GLU A 68 6.45 -2.19 1.42
C GLU A 68 5.37 -1.12 1.21
N LYS A 69 4.99 -0.43 2.28
CA LYS A 69 3.97 0.62 2.22
C LYS A 69 4.42 1.84 1.42
N PHE A 70 5.69 2.23 1.54
CA PHE A 70 6.26 3.30 0.75
C PHE A 70 6.26 2.96 -0.75
N LEU A 71 6.66 1.75 -1.14
CA LEU A 71 6.68 1.33 -2.55
C LEU A 71 5.28 1.35 -3.19
N GLU A 72 4.24 1.01 -2.43
CA GLU A 72 2.85 1.16 -2.88
C GLU A 72 2.48 2.63 -3.10
N VAL A 73 2.85 3.52 -2.15
CA VAL A 73 2.60 4.97 -2.25
C VAL A 73 3.38 5.58 -3.40
N ASP A 74 4.65 5.21 -3.56
CA ASP A 74 5.52 5.70 -4.63
C ASP A 74 4.99 5.28 -6.01
N CYS A 75 4.53 4.03 -6.12
CA CYS A 75 3.84 3.56 -7.31
C CYS A 75 2.58 4.39 -7.61
N ALA A 76 1.70 4.58 -6.62
CA ALA A 76 0.48 5.34 -6.78
C ALA A 76 0.75 6.82 -7.10
N LEU A 77 1.86 7.40 -6.58
CA LEU A 77 2.26 8.78 -6.83
C LEU A 77 2.64 9.00 -8.30
N HIS A 78 3.27 8.01 -8.94
CA HIS A 78 3.72 8.08 -10.33
C HIS A 78 2.66 7.57 -11.33
N THR A 79 1.49 7.19 -10.84
CA THR A 79 0.31 6.83 -11.61
C THR A 79 -0.82 7.84 -11.34
N ASP A 80 -1.91 7.76 -12.07
CA ASP A 80 -2.99 8.74 -11.92
C ASP A 80 -3.83 8.55 -10.65
N TYR A 81 -3.63 7.49 -9.87
CA TYR A 81 -4.56 7.13 -8.79
C TYR A 81 -4.08 7.38 -7.36
N ILE A 82 -3.04 8.21 -7.14
CA ILE A 82 -2.55 8.53 -5.78
C ILE A 82 -3.64 9.09 -4.86
N LEU A 83 -4.56 9.89 -5.37
CA LEU A 83 -5.62 10.50 -4.57
C LEU A 83 -6.66 9.48 -4.10
N ASP A 84 -6.96 8.49 -4.95
CA ASP A 84 -7.81 7.34 -4.60
C ASP A 84 -7.11 6.42 -3.60
N TYR A 85 -5.84 6.11 -3.87
CA TYR A 85 -5.01 5.28 -2.99
C TYR A 85 -4.96 5.83 -1.57
N LEU A 86 -4.82 7.14 -1.42
CA LEU A 86 -4.82 7.82 -0.12
C LEU A 86 -6.23 8.00 0.47
N ASN A 87 -7.27 7.57 -0.24
CA ASN A 87 -8.68 7.67 0.17
C ASN A 87 -9.11 9.10 0.56
N LEU A 88 -8.74 10.07 -0.30
CA LEU A 88 -8.99 11.49 -0.06
C LEU A 88 -10.34 11.99 -0.61
N GLY A 89 -11.25 11.09 -0.96
CA GLY A 89 -12.55 11.44 -1.52
C GLY A 89 -12.45 12.05 -2.92
N PHE A 90 -11.46 11.62 -3.69
CA PHE A 90 -11.29 12.01 -5.08
C PHE A 90 -12.52 11.58 -5.91
N ASP A 91 -12.93 12.45 -6.83
CA ASP A 91 -14.07 12.24 -7.72
C ASP A 91 -13.69 12.75 -9.11
N GLU A 92 -13.41 11.81 -10.00
CA GLU A 92 -12.98 12.12 -11.37
C GLU A 92 -13.99 13.00 -12.12
N SER A 93 -15.27 12.84 -11.85
CA SER A 93 -16.33 13.64 -12.49
C SER A 93 -16.30 15.13 -12.12
N LYS A 94 -15.55 15.48 -11.06
CA LYS A 94 -15.37 16.87 -10.58
C LYS A 94 -14.05 17.50 -11.03
N GLN A 95 -13.28 16.82 -11.85
CA GLN A 95 -12.06 17.38 -12.41
C GLN A 95 -12.35 18.52 -13.37
N ILE A 96 -11.52 19.57 -13.30
CA ILE A 96 -11.56 20.70 -14.22
C ILE A 96 -10.22 20.73 -14.96
N TYR A 97 -10.28 20.56 -16.28
CA TYR A 97 -9.10 20.70 -17.13
C TYR A 97 -8.74 22.18 -17.30
N ASP A 98 -7.47 22.50 -17.03
CA ASP A 98 -6.89 23.84 -17.22
C ASP A 98 -6.02 23.83 -18.49
N GLU A 99 -6.59 24.35 -19.60
CA GLU A 99 -5.92 24.40 -20.90
C GLU A 99 -4.60 25.19 -20.88
N ALA A 100 -4.46 26.17 -19.97
CA ALA A 100 -3.26 27.01 -19.91
C ALA A 100 -2.05 26.27 -19.34
N THR A 101 -2.25 25.23 -18.54
CA THR A 101 -1.20 24.47 -17.89
C THR A 101 -1.18 22.99 -18.30
N GLU A 102 -2.14 22.57 -19.10
CA GLU A 102 -2.35 21.15 -19.48
C GLU A 102 -2.48 20.21 -18.27
N MET A 103 -3.01 20.73 -17.17
CA MET A 103 -3.19 20.01 -15.91
C MET A 103 -4.67 19.94 -15.53
N VAL A 104 -5.01 19.04 -14.63
CA VAL A 104 -6.35 18.93 -14.05
C VAL A 104 -6.37 19.45 -12.62
N ILE A 105 -7.37 20.26 -12.29
CA ILE A 105 -7.68 20.66 -10.92
C ILE A 105 -8.70 19.65 -10.38
N THR A 106 -8.40 19.07 -9.23
CA THR A 106 -9.22 18.04 -8.60
C THR A 106 -10.15 18.61 -7.54
N ASN A 107 -11.02 17.78 -6.97
CA ASN A 107 -11.83 18.14 -5.80
C ASN A 107 -11.12 17.90 -4.45
N VAL A 108 -9.87 17.43 -4.46
CA VAL A 108 -9.09 17.15 -3.26
C VAL A 108 -8.30 18.39 -2.84
N LYS A 109 -8.35 18.75 -1.56
CA LYS A 109 -7.54 19.84 -1.04
C LYS A 109 -6.07 19.46 -0.98
N TYR A 110 -5.20 20.37 -1.44
CA TYR A 110 -3.75 20.13 -1.46
C TYR A 110 -3.17 19.87 -0.08
N ASP A 111 -3.66 20.59 0.94
CA ASP A 111 -3.14 20.42 2.31
C ASP A 111 -3.53 19.06 2.89
N ASP A 112 -4.70 18.50 2.53
CA ASP A 112 -5.11 17.14 2.92
C ASP A 112 -4.22 16.10 2.22
N PHE A 113 -3.97 16.27 0.92
CA PHE A 113 -3.05 15.44 0.16
C PHE A 113 -1.64 15.46 0.75
N LYS A 114 -1.07 16.67 0.97
CA LYS A 114 0.25 16.81 1.58
C LYS A 114 0.32 16.12 2.93
N ASN A 115 -0.65 16.36 3.82
CA ASN A 115 -0.69 15.75 5.15
C ASN A 115 -0.78 14.23 5.09
N ALA A 116 -1.53 13.67 4.14
CA ALA A 116 -1.60 12.23 3.93
C ALA A 116 -0.24 11.66 3.48
N MET A 117 0.45 12.31 2.55
CA MET A 117 1.78 11.92 2.07
C MET A 117 2.85 11.97 3.18
N LEU A 118 2.80 12.96 4.07
CA LEU A 118 3.75 13.11 5.18
C LEU A 118 3.65 11.99 6.24
N ASN A 119 2.68 11.08 6.15
CA ASN A 119 2.67 9.85 6.93
C ASN A 119 3.64 8.78 6.39
N TYR A 120 4.16 8.94 5.18
CA TYR A 120 5.01 7.97 4.48
C TYR A 120 6.41 8.52 4.17
N VAL A 121 6.50 9.83 3.89
CA VAL A 121 7.72 10.47 3.41
C VAL A 121 8.00 11.79 4.14
N THR A 122 9.25 12.26 4.10
CA THR A 122 9.59 13.59 4.60
C THR A 122 9.05 14.70 3.68
N GLU A 123 8.93 15.90 4.22
CA GLU A 123 8.51 17.08 3.43
C GLU A 123 9.48 17.38 2.28
N GLU A 124 10.77 17.15 2.49
CA GLU A 124 11.80 17.32 1.46
C GLU A 124 11.60 16.33 0.31
N TYR A 125 11.40 15.06 0.65
CA TYR A 125 11.08 14.03 -0.35
C TYR A 125 9.79 14.36 -1.10
N PHE A 126 8.72 14.69 -0.37
CA PHE A 126 7.43 15.07 -0.95
C PHE A 126 7.58 16.21 -1.97
N LYS A 127 8.27 17.28 -1.62
CA LYS A 127 8.48 18.42 -2.52
C LYS A 127 9.24 18.01 -3.78
N LYS A 128 10.32 17.24 -3.62
CA LYS A 128 11.13 16.78 -4.74
C LYS A 128 10.32 15.93 -5.73
N GLU A 129 9.55 14.98 -5.21
CA GLU A 129 8.83 14.02 -6.06
C GLU A 129 7.50 14.57 -6.63
N THR A 130 6.99 15.68 -6.11
CA THR A 130 5.79 16.34 -6.67
C THR A 130 6.11 17.57 -7.52
N ASP A 131 7.37 18.00 -7.55
CA ASP A 131 7.79 19.22 -8.24
C ASP A 131 7.41 19.19 -9.73
N GLY A 132 6.67 20.19 -10.17
CA GLY A 132 6.24 20.40 -11.54
C GLY A 132 5.02 19.61 -12.00
N TYR A 133 4.60 18.52 -11.32
CA TYR A 133 3.47 17.71 -11.78
C TYR A 133 2.30 17.56 -10.78
N ILE A 134 2.52 17.85 -9.50
CA ILE A 134 1.46 17.99 -8.51
C ILE A 134 1.68 19.26 -7.72
N VAL A 135 0.80 20.23 -7.89
CA VAL A 135 0.93 21.55 -7.29
C VAL A 135 -0.36 22.00 -6.61
N LYS A 136 -0.24 22.98 -5.70
CA LYS A 136 -1.39 23.67 -5.12
C LYS A 136 -1.90 24.70 -6.10
N ASP A 137 -3.16 24.57 -6.48
CA ASP A 137 -3.81 25.57 -7.31
C ASP A 137 -4.20 26.82 -6.50
N LYS A 138 -4.62 27.91 -7.16
CA LYS A 138 -5.03 29.16 -6.53
C LYS A 138 -6.25 29.01 -5.60
N SER A 139 -7.11 28.02 -5.85
CA SER A 139 -8.27 27.72 -5.02
C SER A 139 -7.95 26.78 -3.85
N GLY A 140 -6.69 26.32 -3.73
CA GLY A 140 -6.22 25.47 -2.65
C GLY A 140 -6.41 23.98 -2.88
N TYR A 141 -6.79 23.56 -4.10
CA TYR A 141 -6.95 22.15 -4.47
C TYR A 141 -5.68 21.60 -5.12
N VAL A 142 -5.62 20.28 -5.22
CA VAL A 142 -4.58 19.59 -5.97
C VAL A 142 -4.78 19.83 -7.45
N ARG A 143 -3.75 20.36 -8.11
CA ARG A 143 -3.62 20.41 -9.55
C ARG A 143 -2.53 19.45 -9.96
N LYS A 144 -2.83 18.51 -10.86
CA LYS A 144 -1.89 17.46 -11.28
C LYS A 144 -1.85 17.35 -12.79
N SER A 145 -0.70 16.89 -13.32
CA SER A 145 -0.56 16.49 -14.71
C SER A 145 -1.52 15.33 -15.02
N GLN A 146 -1.95 15.23 -16.27
CA GLN A 146 -2.62 14.06 -16.81
C GLN A 146 -1.58 13.07 -17.35
N GLY A 147 -1.88 11.80 -17.22
CA GLY A 147 -1.02 10.71 -17.67
C GLY A 147 -0.13 10.18 -16.55
N GLY A 148 -0.31 8.92 -16.25
CA GLY A 148 0.48 8.17 -15.29
C GLY A 148 1.61 7.41 -15.97
N GLY A 149 2.71 7.22 -15.25
CA GLY A 149 3.76 6.27 -15.61
C GLY A 149 3.30 4.83 -15.34
N GLU A 150 4.14 3.88 -15.72
CA GLU A 150 3.94 2.47 -15.34
C GLU A 150 4.22 2.28 -13.85
N CYS A 151 3.41 1.47 -13.20
CA CYS A 151 3.67 0.97 -11.87
C CYS A 151 4.35 -0.40 -11.95
N TYR A 152 5.40 -0.58 -11.16
CA TYR A 152 6.06 -1.87 -11.03
C TYR A 152 5.66 -2.50 -9.70
N ILE A 153 5.24 -3.77 -9.76
CA ILE A 153 5.02 -4.58 -8.57
C ILE A 153 6.40 -4.91 -7.99
N SER A 154 6.66 -4.42 -6.78
CA SER A 154 7.94 -4.59 -6.12
C SER A 154 7.88 -5.71 -5.07
N LYS A 155 8.81 -6.66 -5.18
CA LYS A 155 9.00 -7.71 -4.18
C LYS A 155 10.33 -7.51 -3.46
N ILE A 156 10.29 -7.36 -2.16
CA ILE A 156 11.50 -7.26 -1.33
C ILE A 156 12.10 -8.66 -1.17
N ASN A 157 13.35 -8.82 -1.61
CA ASN A 157 14.10 -10.08 -1.48
C ASN A 157 14.97 -10.09 -0.22
N ASN A 158 15.65 -8.96 0.05
CA ASN A 158 16.54 -8.83 1.21
C ASN A 158 16.63 -7.37 1.66
N ILE A 159 16.88 -7.17 2.95
CA ILE A 159 17.12 -5.87 3.57
C ILE A 159 18.42 -5.97 4.35
N THR A 160 19.37 -5.06 4.09
CA THR A 160 20.66 -4.99 4.77
C THR A 160 20.84 -3.62 5.41
N LYS A 161 20.98 -3.57 6.73
CA LYS A 161 21.27 -2.32 7.43
C LYS A 161 22.68 -1.84 7.10
N THR A 162 22.83 -0.62 6.62
CA THR A 162 24.11 -0.02 6.20
C THR A 162 24.54 1.14 7.11
N GLY A 163 23.62 1.64 7.95
CA GLY A 163 23.88 2.75 8.87
C GLY A 163 22.73 2.98 9.85
N ASN A 164 22.78 4.10 10.56
CA ASN A 164 21.66 4.49 11.40
C ASN A 164 20.48 4.92 10.50
N LEU A 165 19.38 4.18 10.56
CA LEU A 165 18.20 4.39 9.71
C LEU A 165 18.51 4.39 8.20
N SER A 166 19.55 3.64 7.79
CA SER A 166 19.96 3.50 6.38
C SER A 166 20.03 2.03 6.02
N TYR A 167 19.48 1.67 4.84
CA TYR A 167 19.34 0.29 4.42
C TYR A 167 19.55 0.16 2.92
N ASP A 168 20.23 -0.91 2.50
CA ASP A 168 20.25 -1.43 1.15
C ASP A 168 19.17 -2.49 1.02
N VAL A 169 18.28 -2.33 0.07
CA VAL A 169 17.12 -3.20 -0.14
C VAL A 169 17.20 -3.82 -1.52
N ASN A 170 17.32 -5.13 -1.57
CA ASN A 170 17.27 -5.86 -2.83
C ASN A 170 15.81 -6.10 -3.20
N ILE A 171 15.40 -5.58 -4.36
CA ILE A 171 14.02 -5.59 -4.85
C ILE A 171 13.98 -6.22 -6.24
N THR A 172 13.01 -7.10 -6.46
CA THR A 172 12.61 -7.52 -7.80
C THR A 172 11.39 -6.68 -8.21
N GLU A 173 11.50 -5.99 -9.33
CA GLU A 173 10.42 -5.21 -9.94
C GLU A 173 9.91 -5.95 -11.17
N THR A 174 8.58 -6.15 -11.21
CA THR A 174 7.88 -6.73 -12.37
C THR A 174 6.86 -5.73 -12.88
N SER A 175 6.76 -5.58 -14.20
CA SER A 175 5.69 -4.77 -14.79
C SER A 175 4.36 -5.54 -14.68
N ASP A 176 3.28 -4.80 -14.46
CA ASP A 176 1.91 -5.32 -14.54
C ASP A 176 1.39 -5.39 -15.99
N VAL A 177 2.12 -4.78 -16.93
CA VAL A 177 1.78 -4.69 -18.36
C VAL A 177 2.62 -5.66 -19.20
N ASP A 178 3.87 -5.89 -18.80
CA ASP A 178 4.84 -6.72 -19.54
C ASP A 178 5.54 -7.71 -18.60
N ASP A 179 5.08 -8.94 -18.60
CA ASP A 179 5.63 -10.05 -17.79
C ASP A 179 7.13 -10.35 -18.08
N SER A 180 7.69 -9.82 -19.19
CA SER A 180 9.11 -9.97 -19.51
C SER A 180 10.01 -9.06 -18.67
N ILE A 181 9.47 -8.02 -18.05
CA ILE A 181 10.21 -7.12 -17.20
C ILE A 181 10.34 -7.73 -15.81
N ASN A 182 11.56 -8.18 -15.49
CA ASN A 182 11.91 -8.75 -14.19
C ASN A 182 13.29 -8.21 -13.81
N ASN A 183 13.30 -7.04 -13.18
CA ASN A 183 14.51 -6.33 -12.80
C ASN A 183 14.84 -6.57 -11.33
N ASN A 184 16.01 -7.13 -11.06
CA ASN A 184 16.52 -7.28 -9.70
C ASN A 184 17.55 -6.18 -9.43
N THR A 185 17.21 -5.25 -8.53
CA THR A 185 18.02 -4.08 -8.22
C THR A 185 18.25 -3.95 -6.72
N THR A 186 19.34 -3.29 -6.34
CA THR A 186 19.56 -2.89 -4.94
C THR A 186 19.34 -1.38 -4.83
N GLN A 187 18.36 -1.02 -4.04
CA GLN A 187 17.94 0.36 -3.83
C GLN A 187 18.30 0.80 -2.41
N LYS A 188 18.68 2.06 -2.27
CA LYS A 188 19.07 2.63 -0.97
C LYS A 188 17.89 3.39 -0.37
N PHE A 189 17.63 3.12 0.89
CA PHE A 189 16.62 3.81 1.69
C PHE A 189 17.28 4.48 2.87
N THR A 190 16.90 5.71 3.16
CA THR A 190 17.12 6.34 4.46
C THR A 190 15.77 6.72 5.06
N PHE A 191 15.70 6.69 6.39
CA PHE A 191 14.48 6.97 7.13
C PHE A 191 14.70 8.09 8.12
N LYS A 192 13.61 8.76 8.49
CA LYS A 192 13.50 9.61 9.68
C LYS A 192 12.41 9.08 10.59
N GLU A 193 12.55 9.31 11.87
CA GLU A 193 11.46 9.08 12.82
C GLU A 193 10.59 10.32 12.92
N TYR A 194 9.30 10.14 12.73
CA TYR A 194 8.28 11.16 12.88
C TYR A 194 7.07 10.58 13.60
N ASN A 195 6.66 11.17 14.72
CA ASN A 195 5.54 10.71 15.54
C ASN A 195 5.61 9.19 15.86
N ASN A 196 6.77 8.68 16.26
CA ASN A 196 7.05 7.26 16.54
C ASN A 196 6.88 6.31 15.34
N LYS A 197 6.85 6.86 14.13
CA LYS A 197 6.82 6.09 12.87
C LYS A 197 8.10 6.32 12.09
N LEU A 198 8.53 5.30 11.35
CA LEU A 198 9.55 5.47 10.32
C LEU A 198 8.86 6.02 9.07
N ILE A 199 9.42 7.07 8.50
CA ILE A 199 9.03 7.64 7.21
C ILE A 199 10.26 7.70 6.31
N VAL A 200 10.08 7.56 5.00
CA VAL A 200 11.18 7.60 4.03
C VAL A 200 11.68 9.02 3.86
N ASP A 201 12.99 9.20 4.00
CA ASP A 201 13.69 10.46 3.79
C ASP A 201 14.33 10.53 2.41
N THR A 202 15.01 9.45 2.00
CA THR A 202 15.54 9.32 0.64
C THR A 202 15.35 7.90 0.11
N TYR A 203 15.23 7.84 -1.20
CA TYR A 203 15.08 6.60 -1.95
C TYR A 203 15.83 6.71 -3.28
N SER A 204 16.61 5.68 -3.64
CA SER A 204 17.44 5.72 -4.84
C SER A 204 16.85 4.93 -6.02
N GLY A 205 15.67 4.37 -5.86
CA GLY A 205 14.95 3.72 -6.96
C GLY A 205 14.39 4.74 -7.93
N ARG A 206 14.11 4.32 -9.14
CA ARG A 206 13.64 5.10 -10.29
C ARG A 206 14.50 6.35 -10.60
N LYS A 207 15.30 6.22 -11.60
CA LYS A 207 15.92 7.35 -12.31
C LYS A 207 15.19 7.59 -13.62
#